data_a4770c0283bb24a966b6944392afd375
#
_entry.id   a4770c0283bb24a966b6944392afd375
#
_cell.length_a   1.000
_cell.length_b   1.000
_cell.length_c   1.000
_cell.angle_alpha   90.00
_cell.angle_beta   90.00
_cell.angle_gamma   90.00
#
_symmetry.space_group_name_H-M   'P 1'
#
loop_
_entity.id
_entity.type
_entity.pdbx_description
1 polymer ?
#
loop_
_entity_poly.entity_id
_entity_poly.type
_entity_poly.pdbx_seq_one_letter_code
_entity_poly.pdbx_strand_id
1 'polypeptide(L)'
;MIYIIVLGVFYLFLIREGDQFSRATIILTGVIYGIISYLMRVGWKMFLKKRGSGEHSGRSLLIITTEKQSQSVVKSMLDFDYIGVRPTGVVLVDQDRTGRKIHGVPVVSSLANAAEYVCREWFDEVLIVLPEGREIPQKVFDAFTEMG
;
A
#
# COMPACT_ATOMS: atom_id res chain seq x y z
N MET A 1 13.71 23.85 -8.16
CA MET A 1 15.12 24.23 -7.94
C MET A 1 16.09 23.37 -8.75
N ILE A 2 16.01 22.05 -8.73
CA ILE A 2 16.89 21.15 -9.53
C ILE A 2 16.79 21.41 -11.03
N TYR A 3 15.61 21.69 -11.57
CA TYR A 3 15.40 21.99 -12.99
C TYR A 3 16.17 23.23 -13.46
N ILE A 4 16.26 24.25 -12.62
CA ILE A 4 16.97 25.51 -12.95
C ILE A 4 18.47 25.25 -13.06
N ILE A 5 19.01 24.42 -12.18
CA ILE A 5 20.44 24.05 -12.18
C ILE A 5 20.75 23.22 -13.43
N VAL A 6 19.91 22.23 -13.78
CA VAL A 6 20.08 21.41 -14.97
C VAL A 6 19.97 22.25 -16.24
N LEU A 7 19.03 23.17 -16.30
CA LEU A 7 18.82 24.07 -17.43
C LEU A 7 19.98 25.07 -17.55
N GLY A 8 20.51 25.54 -16.43
CA GLY A 8 21.69 26.42 -16.40
C GLY A 8 22.97 25.70 -16.88
N VAL A 9 23.19 24.45 -16.44
CA VAL A 9 24.34 23.64 -16.91
C VAL A 9 24.21 23.34 -18.41
N PHE A 10 22.99 23.02 -18.87
CA PHE A 10 22.71 22.78 -20.28
C PHE A 10 22.89 24.01 -21.14
N TYR A 11 22.49 25.19 -20.63
CA TYR A 11 22.68 26.48 -21.30
C TYR A 11 24.15 26.86 -21.37
N LEU A 12 24.94 26.68 -20.30
CA LEU A 12 26.38 26.89 -20.32
C LEU A 12 27.11 25.94 -21.28
N PHE A 13 26.58 24.74 -21.45
CA PHE A 13 27.12 23.77 -22.39
C PHE A 13 26.83 24.16 -23.85
N LEU A 14 25.68 24.77 -24.14
CA LEU A 14 25.30 25.27 -25.46
C LEU A 14 26.06 26.54 -25.89
N ILE A 15 26.41 27.44 -24.94
CA ILE A 15 27.11 28.71 -25.23
C ILE A 15 28.63 28.51 -25.47
N ARG A 16 29.18 27.38 -25.07
CA ARG A 16 30.60 27.10 -25.29
C ARG A 16 30.82 26.78 -26.77
N GLU A 17 30.95 27.83 -27.56
CA GLU A 17 31.43 27.79 -28.93
C GLU A 17 32.78 27.09 -28.99
N GLY A 18 32.88 26.08 -29.80
CA GLY A 18 34.16 25.48 -30.09
C GLY A 18 34.04 24.34 -31.08
N ASP A 19 34.58 24.52 -32.24
CA ASP A 19 34.70 23.63 -33.41
C ASP A 19 35.33 22.25 -33.15
N GLN A 20 35.50 21.84 -31.90
CA GLN A 20 36.05 20.57 -31.53
C GLN A 20 35.20 19.78 -30.54
N PHE A 21 33.93 19.61 -30.86
CA PHE A 21 33.15 18.56 -30.18
C PHE A 21 33.65 17.18 -30.62
N SER A 22 34.65 16.67 -29.91
CA SER A 22 35.06 15.28 -30.06
C SER A 22 33.84 14.37 -29.87
N ARG A 23 33.68 13.42 -30.79
CA ARG A 23 32.63 12.38 -30.72
C ARG A 23 32.60 11.70 -29.35
N ALA A 24 33.75 11.66 -28.69
CA ALA A 24 33.92 11.18 -27.33
C ALA A 24 33.10 11.97 -26.28
N THR A 25 33.01 13.29 -26.43
CA THR A 25 32.25 14.13 -25.47
C THR A 25 30.74 13.83 -25.51
N ILE A 26 30.22 13.60 -26.72
CA ILE A 26 28.78 13.25 -26.88
C ILE A 26 28.49 11.88 -26.26
N ILE A 27 29.37 10.90 -26.50
CA ILE A 27 29.23 9.57 -25.93
C ILE A 27 29.33 9.60 -24.42
N LEU A 28 30.32 10.31 -23.87
CA LEU A 28 30.53 10.46 -22.44
C LEU A 28 29.34 11.12 -21.74
N THR A 29 28.78 12.17 -22.34
CA THR A 29 27.59 12.85 -21.84
C THR A 29 26.38 11.91 -21.81
N GLY A 30 26.18 11.11 -22.87
CA GLY A 30 25.11 10.12 -22.94
C GLY A 30 25.23 9.05 -21.86
N VAL A 31 26.44 8.55 -21.62
CA VAL A 31 26.71 7.55 -20.59
C VAL A 31 26.43 8.11 -19.19
N ILE A 32 26.95 9.32 -18.90
CA ILE A 32 26.74 9.98 -17.60
C ILE A 32 25.24 10.23 -17.36
N TYR A 33 24.53 10.72 -18.39
CA TYR A 33 23.10 10.94 -18.29
C TYR A 33 22.34 9.63 -18.04
N GLY A 34 22.69 8.55 -18.72
CA GLY A 34 22.11 7.23 -18.52
C GLY A 34 22.30 6.72 -17.10
N ILE A 35 23.51 6.84 -16.56
CA ILE A 35 23.84 6.43 -15.19
C ILE A 35 23.02 7.25 -14.17
N ILE A 36 23.00 8.57 -14.31
CA ILE A 36 22.25 9.46 -13.41
C ILE A 36 20.75 9.16 -13.46
N SER A 37 20.20 8.98 -14.66
CA SER A 37 18.79 8.64 -14.85
C SER A 37 18.42 7.31 -14.21
N TYR A 38 19.29 6.31 -14.34
CA TYR A 38 19.10 4.99 -13.71
C TYR A 38 19.15 5.07 -12.18
N LEU A 39 20.15 5.77 -11.64
CA LEU A 39 20.28 5.98 -10.19
C LEU A 39 19.10 6.74 -9.61
N MET A 40 18.61 7.78 -10.29
CA MET A 40 17.41 8.50 -9.90
C MET A 40 16.17 7.58 -9.86
N ARG A 41 16.02 6.72 -10.86
CA ARG A 41 14.89 5.78 -10.94
C ARG A 41 14.95 4.72 -9.84
N VAL A 42 16.12 4.18 -9.57
CA VAL A 42 16.35 3.20 -8.48
C VAL A 42 16.17 3.87 -7.12
N GLY A 43 16.78 5.04 -6.93
CA GLY A 43 16.64 5.82 -5.70
C GLY A 43 15.19 6.20 -5.41
N TRP A 44 14.43 6.60 -6.43
CA TRP A 44 13.00 6.91 -6.30
C TRP A 44 12.19 5.68 -5.89
N LYS A 45 12.46 4.51 -6.50
CA LYS A 45 11.83 3.26 -6.10
C LYS A 45 12.17 2.85 -4.66
N MET A 46 13.43 2.99 -4.26
CA MET A 46 13.85 2.72 -2.88
C MET A 46 13.24 3.69 -1.88
N PHE A 47 13.16 4.97 -2.24
CA PHE A 47 12.54 6.00 -1.42
C PHE A 47 11.03 5.76 -1.24
N LEU A 48 10.32 5.41 -2.32
CA LEU A 48 8.91 5.03 -2.26
C LEU A 48 8.73 3.75 -1.44
N LYS A 49 9.59 2.74 -1.62
CA LYS A 49 9.55 1.51 -0.83
C LYS A 49 9.80 1.78 0.66
N LYS A 50 10.73 2.68 1.00
CA LYS A 50 11.04 3.06 2.37
C LYS A 50 9.93 3.93 3.00
N ARG A 51 9.26 4.75 2.19
CA ARG A 51 8.12 5.57 2.62
C ARG A 51 6.82 4.76 2.66
N GLY A 52 6.68 3.75 1.79
CA GLY A 52 5.56 2.81 1.76
C GLY A 52 5.65 1.69 2.81
N SER A 53 6.78 1.58 3.55
CA SER A 53 6.86 0.71 4.74
C SER A 53 6.25 1.34 5.99
N GLY A 54 5.81 2.59 5.92
CA GLY A 54 5.02 3.27 6.94
C GLY A 54 3.55 3.30 6.53
N GLU A 55 2.75 2.49 7.14
CA GLU A 55 1.31 2.53 7.39
C GLU A 55 0.30 2.72 6.23
N HIS A 56 0.63 3.17 5.01
CA HIS A 56 -0.42 3.57 4.05
C HIS A 56 -0.24 3.09 2.61
N SER A 57 0.59 2.09 2.30
CA SER A 57 0.84 1.66 0.92
C SER A 57 0.35 0.26 0.56
N GLY A 58 -0.56 -0.30 1.32
CA GLY A 58 -1.30 -1.52 0.98
C GLY A 58 -2.79 -1.22 1.03
N ARG A 59 -3.58 -1.87 0.20
CA ARG A 59 -5.04 -1.84 0.31
C ARG A 59 -5.42 -2.32 1.70
N SER A 60 -6.26 -1.57 2.37
CA SER A 60 -6.73 -1.91 3.70
C SER A 60 -7.74 -3.05 3.61
N LEU A 61 -7.44 -4.16 4.30
CA LEU A 61 -8.29 -5.33 4.35
C LEU A 61 -8.96 -5.44 5.73
N LEU A 62 -10.28 -5.47 5.73
CA LEU A 62 -11.07 -5.83 6.89
C LEU A 62 -11.41 -7.31 6.85
N ILE A 63 -11.09 -8.05 7.91
CA ILE A 63 -11.38 -9.49 8.01
C ILE A 63 -12.58 -9.69 8.93
N ILE A 64 -13.64 -10.34 8.41
CA ILE A 64 -14.81 -10.73 9.19
C ILE A 64 -14.75 -12.25 9.40
N THR A 65 -14.64 -12.67 10.66
CA THR A 65 -14.47 -14.08 10.99
C THR A 65 -14.98 -14.42 12.39
N THR A 66 -14.96 -15.69 12.74
CA THR A 66 -15.25 -16.18 14.10
C THR A 66 -13.98 -16.19 14.95
N GLU A 67 -14.11 -16.13 16.28
CA GLU A 67 -12.94 -16.16 17.16
C GLU A 67 -12.07 -17.39 16.94
N LYS A 68 -12.69 -18.58 16.74
CA LYS A 68 -11.96 -19.84 16.51
C LYS A 68 -11.09 -19.81 15.24
N GLN A 69 -11.57 -19.17 14.18
CA GLN A 69 -10.87 -19.12 12.88
C GLN A 69 -9.97 -17.91 12.75
N SER A 70 -10.16 -16.88 13.58
CA SER A 70 -9.46 -15.61 13.48
C SER A 70 -7.94 -15.76 13.49
N GLN A 71 -7.41 -16.61 14.36
CA GLN A 71 -5.96 -16.84 14.44
C GLN A 71 -5.40 -17.49 13.16
N SER A 72 -6.10 -18.49 12.64
CA SER A 72 -5.67 -19.19 11.41
C SER A 72 -5.77 -18.28 10.19
N VAL A 73 -6.88 -17.55 10.05
CA VAL A 73 -7.13 -16.65 8.91
C VAL A 73 -6.14 -15.51 8.89
N VAL A 74 -5.95 -14.82 10.02
CA VAL A 74 -5.01 -13.70 10.14
C VAL A 74 -3.58 -14.17 9.89
N LYS A 75 -3.19 -15.34 10.45
CA LYS A 75 -1.87 -15.92 10.21
C LYS A 75 -1.66 -16.24 8.73
N SER A 76 -2.62 -16.91 8.09
CA SER A 76 -2.54 -17.22 6.66
C SER A 76 -2.42 -15.96 5.80
N MET A 77 -3.13 -14.88 6.15
CA MET A 77 -3.04 -13.61 5.42
C MET A 77 -1.70 -12.90 5.62
N LEU A 78 -1.08 -13.05 6.78
CA LEU A 78 0.25 -12.49 7.05
C LEU A 78 1.37 -13.35 6.42
N ASP A 79 1.21 -14.67 6.38
CA ASP A 79 2.19 -15.60 5.80
C ASP A 79 2.15 -15.56 4.26
N PHE A 80 0.97 -15.40 3.68
CA PHE A 80 0.83 -15.06 2.28
C PHE A 80 1.01 -13.55 2.16
N ASP A 81 2.21 -13.12 1.76
CA ASP A 81 2.50 -11.75 1.36
C ASP A 81 1.69 -11.42 0.08
N TYR A 82 0.37 -11.38 0.24
CA TYR A 82 -0.59 -11.10 -0.82
C TYR A 82 -0.33 -9.69 -1.28
N ILE A 83 0.28 -9.60 -2.45
CA ILE A 83 0.86 -8.42 -3.05
C ILE A 83 -0.06 -7.22 -2.86
N GLY A 84 0.25 -6.39 -1.88
CA GLY A 84 -0.38 -5.11 -1.68
C GLY A 84 -1.64 -5.05 -0.81
N VAL A 85 -2.04 -6.15 -0.15
CA VAL A 85 -3.19 -6.14 0.77
C VAL A 85 -2.72 -6.39 2.19
N ARG A 86 -3.09 -5.53 3.14
CA ARG A 86 -2.72 -5.68 4.55
C ARG A 86 -3.95 -5.77 5.44
N PRO A 87 -4.04 -6.76 6.32
CA PRO A 87 -5.11 -6.82 7.31
C PRO A 87 -4.97 -5.64 8.27
N THR A 88 -5.93 -4.72 8.22
CA THR A 88 -5.96 -3.50 9.03
C THR A 88 -6.85 -3.66 10.25
N GLY A 89 -7.88 -4.52 10.16
CA GLY A 89 -8.80 -4.79 11.25
C GLY A 89 -9.46 -6.15 11.15
N VAL A 90 -9.91 -6.65 12.30
CA VAL A 90 -10.69 -7.89 12.41
C VAL A 90 -12.02 -7.56 13.07
N VAL A 91 -13.11 -8.08 12.51
CA VAL A 91 -14.46 -8.07 13.10
C VAL A 91 -14.78 -9.50 13.53
N LEU A 92 -15.13 -9.67 14.79
CA LEU A 92 -15.55 -10.96 15.32
C LEU A 92 -17.08 -11.06 15.35
N VAL A 93 -17.58 -12.18 14.78
CA VAL A 93 -19.02 -12.43 14.67
C VAL A 93 -19.60 -13.01 15.97
N ASP A 94 -18.77 -13.75 16.72
CA ASP A 94 -19.22 -14.53 17.88
C ASP A 94 -19.16 -13.77 19.18
N GLN A 95 -18.18 -12.90 19.35
CA GLN A 95 -17.91 -12.23 20.64
C GLN A 95 -17.42 -10.82 20.41
N ASP A 96 -17.81 -9.92 21.32
CA ASP A 96 -17.25 -8.58 21.37
C ASP A 96 -15.93 -8.60 22.14
N ARG A 97 -14.82 -8.55 21.39
CA ARG A 97 -13.46 -8.41 21.91
C ARG A 97 -12.74 -7.23 21.29
N THR A 98 -13.48 -6.16 21.10
CA THR A 98 -12.95 -4.89 20.56
C THR A 98 -11.75 -4.43 21.39
N GLY A 99 -10.67 -4.03 20.71
CA GLY A 99 -9.42 -3.57 21.32
C GLY A 99 -8.36 -4.66 21.54
N ARG A 100 -8.70 -5.96 21.38
CA ARG A 100 -7.71 -7.04 21.41
C ARG A 100 -6.94 -7.11 20.09
N LYS A 101 -5.69 -7.58 20.13
CA LYS A 101 -4.88 -7.81 18.91
C LYS A 101 -4.74 -9.31 18.65
N ILE A 102 -4.92 -9.70 17.39
CA ILE A 102 -4.72 -11.06 16.89
C ILE A 102 -3.55 -11.01 15.90
N HIS A 103 -2.44 -11.65 16.25
CA HIS A 103 -1.18 -11.57 15.47
C HIS A 103 -0.77 -10.15 15.06
N GLY A 104 -1.01 -9.16 15.94
CA GLY A 104 -0.69 -7.75 15.69
C GLY A 104 -1.82 -6.94 15.03
N VAL A 105 -2.85 -7.60 14.47
CA VAL A 105 -4.00 -6.93 13.87
C VAL A 105 -5.07 -6.64 14.94
N PRO A 106 -5.56 -5.40 15.08
CA PRO A 106 -6.54 -5.07 16.10
C PRO A 106 -7.93 -5.63 15.77
N VAL A 107 -8.64 -6.10 16.79
CA VAL A 107 -10.07 -6.35 16.70
C VAL A 107 -10.78 -5.01 16.83
N VAL A 108 -11.36 -4.54 15.72
CA VAL A 108 -11.89 -3.17 15.60
C VAL A 108 -13.34 -3.04 15.99
N SER A 109 -14.13 -4.09 15.78
CA SER A 109 -15.56 -4.07 16.08
C SER A 109 -16.13 -5.47 16.28
N SER A 110 -17.32 -5.54 16.87
CA SER A 110 -18.19 -6.71 16.83
C SER A 110 -19.15 -6.63 15.64
N LEU A 111 -19.81 -7.74 15.30
CA LEU A 111 -20.75 -7.79 14.19
C LEU A 111 -21.88 -6.75 14.33
N ALA A 112 -22.32 -6.47 15.56
CA ALA A 112 -23.40 -5.52 15.84
C ALA A 112 -23.06 -4.09 15.40
N ASN A 113 -21.78 -3.70 15.54
CA ASN A 113 -21.29 -2.35 15.24
C ASN A 113 -20.46 -2.31 13.95
N ALA A 114 -20.34 -3.44 13.24
CA ALA A 114 -19.50 -3.56 12.05
C ALA A 114 -19.94 -2.61 10.95
N ALA A 115 -21.24 -2.48 10.70
CA ALA A 115 -21.78 -1.58 9.69
C ALA A 115 -21.42 -0.12 9.97
N GLU A 116 -21.61 0.34 11.22
CA GLU A 116 -21.27 1.70 11.63
C GLU A 116 -19.77 1.96 11.55
N TYR A 117 -18.96 0.97 11.93
CA TYR A 117 -17.49 1.07 11.87
C TYR A 117 -16.99 1.20 10.44
N VAL A 118 -17.52 0.41 9.51
CA VAL A 118 -17.12 0.44 8.10
C VAL A 118 -17.57 1.74 7.43
N CYS A 119 -18.72 2.30 7.82
CA CYS A 119 -19.16 3.62 7.34
C CYS A 119 -18.24 4.76 7.82
N ARG A 120 -17.55 4.57 8.93
CA ARG A 120 -16.68 5.59 9.52
C ARG A 120 -15.23 5.49 9.03
N GLU A 121 -14.75 4.29 8.79
CA GLU A 121 -13.38 4.00 8.38
C GLU A 121 -13.37 3.44 6.95
N TRP A 122 -12.46 3.94 6.12
CA TRP A 122 -12.33 3.49 4.74
C TRP A 122 -11.55 2.18 4.64
N PHE A 123 -12.15 1.17 4.01
CA PHE A 123 -11.49 -0.09 3.68
C PHE A 123 -11.59 -0.32 2.18
N ASP A 124 -10.49 -0.80 1.57
CA ASP A 124 -10.45 -1.09 0.14
C ASP A 124 -11.04 -2.46 -0.17
N GLU A 125 -10.91 -3.41 0.76
CA GLU A 125 -11.38 -4.78 0.59
C GLU A 125 -11.92 -5.36 1.91
N VAL A 126 -12.93 -6.21 1.82
CA VAL A 126 -13.50 -6.95 2.96
C VAL A 126 -13.44 -8.44 2.68
N LEU A 127 -12.74 -9.18 3.54
CA LEU A 127 -12.65 -10.63 3.48
C LEU A 127 -13.56 -11.24 4.53
N ILE A 128 -14.50 -12.05 4.07
CA ILE A 128 -15.46 -12.73 4.92
C ILE A 128 -15.12 -14.21 4.96
N VAL A 129 -14.76 -14.72 6.14
CA VAL A 129 -14.47 -16.13 6.37
C VAL A 129 -15.30 -16.63 7.54
N LEU A 130 -16.38 -17.33 7.22
CA LEU A 130 -17.29 -17.90 8.19
C LEU A 130 -17.36 -19.43 8.06
N PRO A 131 -17.61 -20.15 9.15
CA PRO A 131 -17.87 -21.58 9.08
C PRO A 131 -19.18 -21.88 8.36
N GLU A 132 -19.28 -23.05 7.75
CA GLU A 132 -20.47 -23.52 7.06
C GLU A 132 -21.72 -23.41 7.96
N GLY A 133 -22.79 -22.82 7.43
CA GLY A 133 -24.08 -22.66 8.14
C GLY A 133 -24.24 -21.36 8.93
N ARG A 134 -23.27 -20.45 8.92
CA ARG A 134 -23.45 -19.09 9.44
C ARG A 134 -23.58 -18.08 8.32
N GLU A 135 -24.72 -17.40 8.29
CA GLU A 135 -24.97 -16.29 7.36
C GLU A 135 -24.69 -14.96 8.06
N ILE A 136 -24.20 -14.00 7.30
CA ILE A 136 -24.08 -12.62 7.76
C ILE A 136 -25.46 -12.00 7.72
N PRO A 137 -25.84 -11.22 8.74
CA PRO A 137 -27.07 -10.46 8.68
C PRO A 137 -27.10 -9.57 7.43
N GLN A 138 -28.18 -9.64 6.67
CA GLN A 138 -28.32 -8.98 5.37
C GLN A 138 -28.03 -7.47 5.46
N LYS A 139 -28.40 -6.84 6.58
CA LYS A 139 -28.09 -5.43 6.86
C LYS A 139 -26.60 -5.08 6.82
N VAL A 140 -25.74 -6.01 7.24
CA VAL A 140 -24.28 -5.81 7.24
C VAL A 140 -23.74 -5.97 5.82
N PHE A 141 -24.29 -6.94 5.09
CA PHE A 141 -23.94 -7.16 3.68
C PHE A 141 -24.34 -5.97 2.80
N ASP A 142 -25.56 -5.45 3.00
CA ASP A 142 -26.08 -4.28 2.27
C ASP A 142 -25.21 -3.04 2.52
N ALA A 143 -24.80 -2.81 3.78
CA ALA A 143 -23.88 -1.71 4.12
C ALA A 143 -22.52 -1.80 3.41
N PHE A 144 -21.99 -3.00 3.20
CA PHE A 144 -20.75 -3.19 2.45
C PHE A 144 -20.93 -2.99 0.94
N THR A 145 -22.11 -3.35 0.42
CA THR A 145 -22.40 -3.23 -1.02
C THR A 145 -22.71 -1.78 -1.43
N GLU A 146 -23.29 -0.98 -0.54
CA GLU A 146 -23.57 0.44 -0.80
C GLU A 146 -22.30 1.32 -0.83
N MET A 147 -21.19 0.84 -0.24
CA MET A 147 -19.95 1.60 -0.17
C MET A 147 -18.90 1.22 -1.22
N GLY A 148 -19.07 0.14 -1.96
CA GLY A 148 -18.18 -0.32 -3.05
C GLY A 148 -18.78 -0.08 -4.38
#